data_ec84e754121905dd0a4702dddc025b5b
#
_entry.id   ec84e754121905dd0a4702dddc025b5b
#
_cell.length_a   1.000
_cell.length_b   1.000
_cell.length_c   1.000
_cell.angle_alpha   90.00
_cell.angle_beta   90.00
_cell.angle_gamma   90.00
#
_symmetry.space_group_name_H-M   'P 1'
#
loop_
_entity.id
_entity.type
_entity.pdbx_description
1 polymer ?
#
loop_
_entity_poly.entity_id
_entity_poly.type
_entity_poly.pdbx_seq_one_letter_code
_entity_poly.pdbx_strand_id
1 'polypeptide(L)'
;MKSLRPWLATQLSIAACTLLVACATPPQATTTKELPFEQAVAQVTDDLFKQTQADLLSKVESKLARRAIAIDPLLDGRTGQQTAVTRTIEKSITEKIKAAYPQFDVLPFQSSNMGKTNLILTGTLTRDNTAGASPKRLRLAIALTDLKTGKVVAQANSLTRDDGLDTKPTPFYQDSPVIIRDRTIDGYVRTAETPPGQAADPAYLEKIVTAALIEEALSAYNDQNYADALRLYERALASPGGDQLRVHTGIYLSNLKLGRNGEAESSFGKIVSSGLASNNLGVKFLFRPGSTEFWQDPKISGPYAFWLRQIARQSAAAKVCMNIIGHTSKTGSEQTNDRLSQQRAQFIKQRLEAEAPELGPRTRASGQGFRQALVGTGSDDARDALDRRVEFKLSNCPP
;
A
#
# COMPACT_ATOMS: atom_id res chain seq x y z
N MET A 1 91.05 17.54 16.48
CA MET A 1 91.15 17.66 17.95
C MET A 1 89.79 17.82 18.53
N LYS A 2 89.43 16.97 19.52
CA LYS A 2 88.32 17.07 20.52
C LYS A 2 86.88 17.25 19.98
N SER A 3 86.05 16.23 19.87
CA SER A 3 85.15 15.59 20.89
C SER A 3 84.22 16.57 21.58
N LEU A 4 82.92 16.30 21.40
CA LEU A 4 81.99 16.24 22.51
C LEU A 4 80.59 15.86 21.97
N ARG A 5 80.08 14.78 22.50
CA ARG A 5 78.63 14.37 22.39
C ARG A 5 77.75 15.24 23.29
N PRO A 6 76.50 15.39 22.97
CA PRO A 6 75.51 15.40 24.01
C PRO A 6 74.21 14.68 23.75
N TRP A 7 73.71 14.16 24.73
CA TRP A 7 72.37 14.08 25.38
C TRP A 7 71.14 13.83 24.52
N LEU A 8 70.65 12.65 24.71
CA LEU A 8 69.26 12.19 24.43
C LEU A 8 68.24 12.92 25.34
N ALA A 9 67.24 13.52 24.73
CA ALA A 9 66.01 13.91 25.40
C ALA A 9 64.91 13.01 24.89
N THR A 10 64.47 12.10 25.74
CA THR A 10 63.36 11.19 25.54
C THR A 10 62.06 11.96 25.71
N GLN A 11 61.35 12.20 24.64
CA GLN A 11 59.96 12.67 24.71
C GLN A 11 59.01 11.49 24.79
N LEU A 12 58.31 11.37 25.92
CA LEU A 12 57.21 10.43 26.14
C LEU A 12 55.95 11.01 25.46
N SER A 13 55.61 10.45 24.30
CA SER A 13 54.32 10.74 23.64
C SER A 13 53.23 9.89 24.28
N ILE A 14 52.38 10.54 25.09
CA ILE A 14 51.14 9.94 25.60
C ILE A 14 50.15 9.91 24.43
N ALA A 15 49.95 8.74 23.84
CA ALA A 15 48.89 8.49 22.89
C ALA A 15 47.55 8.36 23.66
N ALA A 16 46.72 9.41 23.62
CA ALA A 16 45.36 9.36 24.12
C ALA A 16 44.51 8.56 23.11
N CYS A 17 44.25 7.28 23.41
CA CYS A 17 43.28 6.46 22.71
C CYS A 17 41.87 6.97 23.09
N THR A 18 41.25 7.81 22.26
CA THR A 18 39.83 8.11 22.31
C THR A 18 39.06 6.88 21.82
N LEU A 19 38.49 6.11 22.74
CA LEU A 19 37.53 5.07 22.46
C LEU A 19 36.22 5.74 21.94
N LEU A 20 36.08 5.74 20.63
CA LEU A 20 34.80 5.97 19.96
C LEU A 20 33.89 4.77 20.28
N VAL A 21 33.04 4.91 21.29
CA VAL A 21 31.91 4.00 21.50
C VAL A 21 30.93 4.26 20.37
N ALA A 22 31.06 3.52 19.27
CA ALA A 22 30.02 3.42 18.26
C ALA A 22 28.81 2.76 18.96
N CYS A 23 27.75 3.52 19.17
CA CYS A 23 26.44 2.95 19.52
C CYS A 23 26.01 2.05 18.37
N ALA A 24 26.37 0.77 18.43
CA ALA A 24 25.84 -0.24 17.55
C ALA A 24 24.36 -0.38 17.86
N THR A 25 23.50 0.02 16.91
CA THR A 25 22.08 -0.32 16.92
C THR A 25 21.98 -1.84 17.02
N PRO A 26 21.21 -2.38 17.98
CA PRO A 26 21.08 -3.83 18.08
C PRO A 26 20.51 -4.37 16.75
N PRO A 27 21.05 -5.49 16.22
CA PRO A 27 20.53 -6.08 15.00
C PRO A 27 19.08 -6.42 15.19
N GLN A 28 18.24 -5.99 14.25
CA GLN A 28 16.84 -6.40 14.19
C GLN A 28 16.79 -7.93 14.22
N ALA A 29 16.07 -8.49 15.20
CA ALA A 29 15.81 -9.92 15.27
C ALA A 29 14.89 -10.31 14.10
N THR A 30 15.47 -10.61 12.94
CA THR A 30 14.74 -11.22 11.83
C THR A 30 14.45 -12.67 12.21
N THR A 31 13.20 -12.94 12.59
CA THR A 31 12.75 -14.31 12.81
C THR A 31 12.80 -15.03 11.48
N THR A 32 13.74 -15.94 11.32
CA THR A 32 13.90 -16.76 10.09
C THR A 32 12.96 -17.95 10.06
N LYS A 33 12.31 -18.25 11.18
CA LYS A 33 11.41 -19.41 11.35
C LYS A 33 9.98 -19.03 11.00
N GLU A 34 9.36 -19.78 10.09
CA GLU A 34 7.91 -19.69 9.84
C GLU A 34 7.12 -20.17 11.04
N LEU A 35 6.12 -19.40 11.45
CA LEU A 35 5.22 -19.73 12.56
C LEU A 35 3.80 -19.95 12.06
N PRO A 36 2.96 -20.70 12.80
CA PRO A 36 1.53 -20.66 12.61
C PRO A 36 1.02 -19.21 12.69
N PHE A 37 0.00 -18.89 11.92
CA PHE A 37 -0.48 -17.51 11.73
C PHE A 37 -0.71 -16.76 13.06
N GLU A 38 -1.50 -17.35 13.96
CA GLU A 38 -1.81 -16.75 15.26
C GLU A 38 -0.55 -16.50 16.11
N GLN A 39 0.40 -17.44 16.06
CA GLN A 39 1.68 -17.28 16.77
C GLN A 39 2.55 -16.19 16.17
N ALA A 40 2.55 -16.07 14.84
CA ALA A 40 3.29 -15.03 14.14
C ALA A 40 2.76 -13.62 14.50
N VAL A 41 1.43 -13.45 14.55
CA VAL A 41 0.79 -12.19 14.96
C VAL A 41 1.08 -11.89 16.43
N ALA A 42 0.96 -12.89 17.32
CA ALA A 42 1.24 -12.70 18.73
C ALA A 42 2.71 -12.32 18.97
N GLN A 43 3.65 -13.04 18.34
CA GLN A 43 5.08 -12.82 18.50
C GLN A 43 5.50 -11.43 17.98
N VAL A 44 5.08 -11.05 16.76
CA VAL A 44 5.46 -9.74 16.19
C VAL A 44 4.94 -8.60 17.05
N THR A 45 3.75 -8.76 17.66
CA THR A 45 3.19 -7.79 18.58
C THR A 45 4.02 -7.70 19.86
N ASP A 46 4.37 -8.84 20.47
CA ASP A 46 5.21 -8.87 21.67
C ASP A 46 6.60 -8.27 21.39
N ASP A 47 7.20 -8.59 20.26
CA ASP A 47 8.53 -8.09 19.88
C ASP A 47 8.52 -6.58 19.62
N LEU A 48 7.41 -6.03 19.07
CA LEU A 48 7.22 -4.59 18.90
C LEU A 48 7.14 -3.89 20.27
N PHE A 49 6.27 -4.36 21.17
CA PHE A 49 6.00 -3.69 22.43
C PHE A 49 7.11 -3.86 23.46
N LYS A 50 7.90 -4.94 23.44
CA LYS A 50 9.12 -5.09 24.24
C LYS A 50 10.13 -3.97 23.98
N GLN A 51 10.28 -3.51 22.75
CA GLN A 51 11.21 -2.42 22.39
C GLN A 51 10.80 -1.10 23.06
N THR A 52 9.49 -0.86 23.27
CA THR A 52 9.01 0.37 23.91
C THR A 52 9.15 0.38 25.43
N GLN A 53 9.31 -0.77 26.08
CA GLN A 53 9.42 -0.87 27.54
C GLN A 53 10.73 -0.26 28.06
N ALA A 54 11.82 -0.42 27.33
CA ALA A 54 13.13 0.15 27.71
C ALA A 54 13.10 1.69 27.75
N ASP A 55 12.40 2.32 26.80
CA ASP A 55 12.26 3.78 26.74
C ASP A 55 11.31 4.32 27.84
N LEU A 56 10.29 3.54 28.22
CA LEU A 56 9.36 3.87 29.30
C LEU A 56 10.02 3.78 30.68
N LEU A 57 10.98 2.88 30.88
CA LEU A 57 11.71 2.73 32.15
C LEU A 57 12.72 3.86 32.39
N SER A 58 13.24 4.47 31.31
CA SER A 58 14.21 5.57 31.39
C SER A 58 13.58 6.93 31.74
N LYS A 59 12.27 7.11 31.51
CA LYS A 59 11.55 8.38 31.76
C LYS A 59 10.66 8.25 32.99
N VAL A 60 11.18 8.65 34.14
CA VAL A 60 10.51 8.54 35.47
C VAL A 60 9.13 9.21 35.53
N GLU A 61 8.89 10.26 34.74
CA GLU A 61 7.61 10.99 34.71
C GLU A 61 6.49 10.29 33.91
N SER A 62 6.81 9.29 33.10
CA SER A 62 5.84 8.64 32.20
C SER A 62 5.10 7.43 32.81
N LYS A 63 5.41 7.06 34.08
CA LYS A 63 4.86 5.84 34.71
C LYS A 63 3.35 5.89 35.00
N LEU A 64 2.72 7.06 34.96
CA LEU A 64 1.30 7.25 35.34
C LEU A 64 0.38 7.58 34.16
N ALA A 65 0.88 8.08 33.01
CA ALA A 65 0.07 8.46 31.88
C ALA A 65 0.06 7.33 30.82
N ARG A 66 -1.12 6.80 30.52
CA ARG A 66 -1.30 5.88 29.40
C ARG A 66 -0.99 6.61 28.09
N ARG A 67 -0.31 5.93 27.17
CA ARG A 67 -0.04 6.47 25.84
C ARG A 67 -1.14 6.03 24.87
N ALA A 68 -1.78 6.98 24.22
CA ALA A 68 -2.79 6.68 23.23
C ALA A 68 -2.13 6.18 21.94
N ILE A 69 -2.56 5.02 21.47
CA ILE A 69 -2.13 4.39 20.22
C ILE A 69 -3.34 4.22 19.30
N ALA A 70 -3.19 4.52 18.01
CA ALA A 70 -4.14 4.13 17.01
C ALA A 70 -3.48 3.18 16.00
N ILE A 71 -4.25 2.25 15.48
CA ILE A 71 -3.80 1.30 14.45
C ILE A 71 -4.34 1.80 13.12
N ASP A 72 -3.44 2.32 12.26
CA ASP A 72 -3.78 2.58 10.87
C ASP A 72 -3.92 1.22 10.16
N PRO A 73 -5.05 0.95 9.49
CA PRO A 73 -5.35 -0.37 8.95
C PRO A 73 -4.20 -0.99 8.16
N LEU A 74 -3.95 -2.27 8.43
CA LEU A 74 -2.89 -3.01 7.78
C LEU A 74 -3.20 -3.24 6.30
N LEU A 75 -2.15 -3.22 5.49
CA LEU A 75 -2.25 -3.36 4.05
C LEU A 75 -1.49 -4.60 3.54
N ASP A 76 -1.95 -5.15 2.44
CA ASP A 76 -1.10 -5.97 1.59
C ASP A 76 0.03 -5.10 1.03
N GLY A 77 1.27 -5.41 1.34
CA GLY A 77 2.42 -4.57 1.03
C GLY A 77 2.74 -4.46 -0.47
N ARG A 78 2.19 -5.34 -1.31
CA ARG A 78 2.37 -5.30 -2.78
C ARG A 78 1.28 -4.51 -3.47
N THR A 79 0.05 -4.69 -3.05
CA THR A 79 -1.12 -4.10 -3.71
C THR A 79 -1.61 -2.82 -3.06
N GLY A 80 -1.27 -2.58 -1.79
CA GLY A 80 -1.79 -1.47 -0.99
C GLY A 80 -3.26 -1.66 -0.57
N GLN A 81 -3.78 -2.88 -0.67
CA GLN A 81 -5.18 -3.18 -0.35
C GLN A 81 -5.35 -3.66 1.09
N GLN A 82 -6.49 -3.36 1.68
CA GLN A 82 -6.98 -4.08 2.86
C GLN A 82 -7.65 -5.38 2.41
N THR A 83 -7.39 -6.45 3.15
CA THR A 83 -7.93 -7.79 2.91
C THR A 83 -8.58 -8.34 4.17
N ALA A 84 -9.35 -9.41 4.05
CA ALA A 84 -9.96 -10.05 5.22
C ALA A 84 -8.89 -10.47 6.24
N VAL A 85 -7.75 -11.02 5.80
CA VAL A 85 -6.67 -11.40 6.71
C VAL A 85 -6.00 -10.20 7.37
N THR A 86 -5.81 -9.06 6.69
CA THR A 86 -5.23 -7.86 7.33
C THR A 86 -6.14 -7.31 8.42
N ARG A 87 -7.46 -7.35 8.24
CA ARG A 87 -8.45 -7.01 9.27
C ARG A 87 -8.41 -7.97 10.47
N THR A 88 -8.20 -9.27 10.20
CA THR A 88 -8.01 -10.25 11.27
C THR A 88 -6.75 -9.96 12.10
N ILE A 89 -5.63 -9.61 11.44
CA ILE A 89 -4.39 -9.21 12.13
C ILE A 89 -4.62 -7.98 13.01
N GLU A 90 -5.27 -6.92 12.50
CA GLU A 90 -5.59 -5.71 13.27
C GLU A 90 -6.38 -6.02 14.55
N LYS A 91 -7.40 -6.88 14.42
CA LYS A 91 -8.20 -7.32 15.55
C LYS A 91 -7.34 -8.06 16.59
N SER A 92 -6.54 -9.03 16.14
CA SER A 92 -5.67 -9.82 17.04
C SER A 92 -4.61 -8.93 17.74
N ILE A 93 -4.01 -7.98 17.01
CA ILE A 93 -3.07 -6.99 17.59
C ILE A 93 -3.79 -6.15 18.65
N THR A 94 -4.98 -5.62 18.32
CA THR A 94 -5.78 -4.80 19.24
C THR A 94 -6.11 -5.54 20.53
N GLU A 95 -6.59 -6.77 20.41
CA GLU A 95 -6.91 -7.64 21.57
C GLU A 95 -5.66 -7.93 22.41
N LYS A 96 -4.55 -8.24 21.76
CA LYS A 96 -3.27 -8.49 22.43
C LYS A 96 -2.77 -7.26 23.20
N ILE A 97 -2.84 -6.06 22.58
CA ILE A 97 -2.43 -4.82 23.25
C ILE A 97 -3.29 -4.60 24.49
N LYS A 98 -4.61 -4.69 24.37
CA LYS A 98 -5.54 -4.49 25.52
C LYS A 98 -5.31 -5.49 26.65
N ALA A 99 -4.98 -6.74 26.34
CA ALA A 99 -4.78 -7.79 27.32
C ALA A 99 -3.41 -7.73 28.00
N ALA A 100 -2.33 -7.47 27.26
CA ALA A 100 -0.95 -7.62 27.72
C ALA A 100 -0.19 -6.32 27.98
N TYR A 101 -0.69 -5.17 27.48
CA TYR A 101 0.02 -3.89 27.52
C TYR A 101 -0.88 -2.75 28.05
N PRO A 102 -1.32 -2.80 29.33
CA PRO A 102 -2.30 -1.86 29.90
C PRO A 102 -1.81 -0.41 29.98
N GLN A 103 -0.53 -0.15 29.76
CA GLN A 103 0.05 1.19 29.66
C GLN A 103 -0.31 1.91 28.34
N PHE A 104 -0.96 1.22 27.38
CA PHE A 104 -1.43 1.80 26.15
C PHE A 104 -2.96 1.83 26.09
N ASP A 105 -3.52 2.95 25.64
CA ASP A 105 -4.94 3.09 25.29
C ASP A 105 -5.09 2.98 23.78
N VAL A 106 -5.76 1.92 23.31
CA VAL A 106 -6.02 1.74 21.87
C VAL A 106 -7.26 2.53 21.48
N LEU A 107 -7.05 3.61 20.74
CA LEU A 107 -8.10 4.47 20.19
C LEU A 107 -8.46 4.01 18.78
N PRO A 108 -9.73 4.14 18.35
CA PRO A 108 -10.10 3.98 16.95
C PRO A 108 -9.31 4.93 16.05
N PHE A 109 -8.86 4.45 14.89
CA PHE A 109 -8.19 5.27 13.88
C PHE A 109 -9.23 6.14 13.16
N GLN A 110 -9.54 7.27 13.79
CA GLN A 110 -10.53 8.25 13.36
C GLN A 110 -9.98 9.65 13.47
N SER A 111 -10.41 10.54 12.57
CA SER A 111 -9.94 11.93 12.50
C SER A 111 -10.13 12.69 13.83
N SER A 112 -11.22 12.41 14.55
CA SER A 112 -11.53 12.99 15.86
C SER A 112 -10.57 12.57 16.98
N ASN A 113 -9.87 11.45 16.82
CA ASN A 113 -8.93 10.91 17.81
C ASN A 113 -7.46 11.31 17.53
N MET A 114 -7.15 11.80 16.33
CA MET A 114 -5.76 12.09 15.95
C MET A 114 -5.07 13.12 16.86
N GLY A 115 -5.79 14.13 17.33
CA GLY A 115 -5.25 15.10 18.29
C GLY A 115 -4.91 14.53 19.67
N LYS A 116 -5.42 13.34 20.03
CA LYS A 116 -5.14 12.65 21.29
C LYS A 116 -4.18 11.48 21.11
N THR A 117 -3.94 11.05 19.87
CA THR A 117 -3.08 9.90 19.55
C THR A 117 -1.61 10.28 19.66
N ASN A 118 -0.84 9.51 20.43
CA ASN A 118 0.60 9.71 20.58
C ASN A 118 1.39 8.84 19.58
N LEU A 119 0.90 7.65 19.34
CA LEU A 119 1.58 6.61 18.57
C LEU A 119 0.67 6.07 17.49
N ILE A 120 1.23 5.86 16.29
CA ILE A 120 0.56 5.16 15.20
C ILE A 120 1.25 3.82 14.95
N LEU A 121 0.46 2.75 14.92
CA LEU A 121 0.91 1.45 14.43
C LEU A 121 0.55 1.33 12.96
N THR A 122 1.55 1.08 12.13
CA THR A 122 1.39 0.72 10.70
C THR A 122 1.84 -0.73 10.50
N GLY A 123 1.31 -1.40 9.49
CA GLY A 123 1.74 -2.77 9.22
C GLY A 123 1.39 -3.28 7.83
N THR A 124 2.18 -4.21 7.35
CA THR A 124 1.99 -4.85 6.04
C THR A 124 2.08 -6.36 6.14
N LEU A 125 1.22 -7.05 5.41
CA LEU A 125 1.35 -8.48 5.12
C LEU A 125 1.80 -8.62 3.67
N THR A 126 2.97 -9.18 3.43
CA THR A 126 3.58 -9.23 2.10
C THR A 126 4.02 -10.66 1.78
N ARG A 127 3.75 -11.14 0.56
CA ARG A 127 4.32 -12.40 0.09
C ARG A 127 5.84 -12.28 0.04
N ASP A 128 6.53 -13.21 0.69
CA ASP A 128 7.99 -13.21 0.74
C ASP A 128 8.56 -13.73 -0.57
N ASN A 129 9.22 -12.85 -1.30
CA ASN A 129 9.88 -13.17 -2.58
C ASN A 129 11.39 -13.40 -2.43
N THR A 130 11.89 -13.63 -1.21
CA THR A 130 13.29 -13.97 -0.99
C THR A 130 13.66 -15.24 -1.76
N ALA A 131 14.81 -15.26 -2.40
CA ALA A 131 15.29 -16.42 -3.15
C ALA A 131 15.27 -17.67 -2.27
N GLY A 132 14.64 -18.75 -2.75
CA GLY A 132 14.46 -20.01 -2.00
C GLY A 132 13.30 -20.01 -1.00
N ALA A 133 12.55 -18.92 -0.85
CA ALA A 133 11.35 -18.90 -0.03
C ALA A 133 10.23 -19.76 -0.63
N SER A 134 9.43 -20.39 0.24
CA SER A 134 8.19 -21.04 -0.19
C SER A 134 7.26 -19.99 -0.85
N PRO A 135 6.59 -20.31 -1.98
CA PRO A 135 5.61 -19.44 -2.59
C PRO A 135 4.45 -19.06 -1.67
N LYS A 136 4.24 -19.82 -0.60
CA LYS A 136 3.21 -19.57 0.42
C LYS A 136 3.71 -18.76 1.61
N ARG A 137 5.00 -18.42 1.67
CA ARG A 137 5.53 -17.66 2.80
C ARG A 137 5.11 -16.21 2.75
N LEU A 138 4.59 -15.73 3.87
CA LEU A 138 4.17 -14.35 4.09
C LEU A 138 5.05 -13.72 5.18
N ARG A 139 5.37 -12.46 5.00
CA ARG A 139 6.05 -11.60 5.98
C ARG A 139 5.07 -10.58 6.52
N LEU A 140 4.87 -10.60 7.83
CA LEU A 140 4.16 -9.58 8.57
C LEU A 140 5.19 -8.60 9.14
N ALA A 141 5.13 -7.34 8.73
CA ALA A 141 5.96 -6.25 9.25
C ALA A 141 5.06 -5.22 9.93
N ILE A 142 5.42 -4.80 11.14
CA ILE A 142 4.70 -3.75 11.87
C ILE A 142 5.68 -2.74 12.47
N ALA A 143 5.29 -1.47 12.46
CA ALA A 143 6.08 -0.39 13.04
C ALA A 143 5.22 0.52 13.90
N LEU A 144 5.81 1.06 14.95
CA LEU A 144 5.20 2.02 15.84
C LEU A 144 5.91 3.37 15.69
N THR A 145 5.18 4.38 15.26
CA THR A 145 5.70 5.73 15.01
C THR A 145 5.19 6.70 16.08
N ASP A 146 6.08 7.48 16.66
CA ASP A 146 5.74 8.57 17.58
C ASP A 146 5.36 9.81 16.74
N LEU A 147 4.12 10.26 16.86
CA LEU A 147 3.58 11.37 16.08
C LEU A 147 4.18 12.73 16.42
N LYS A 148 4.72 12.89 17.63
CA LYS A 148 5.36 14.14 18.06
C LYS A 148 6.72 14.32 17.40
N THR A 149 7.48 13.24 17.24
CA THR A 149 8.84 13.27 16.69
C THR A 149 8.92 12.87 15.23
N GLY A 150 7.88 12.23 14.69
CA GLY A 150 7.86 11.64 13.35
C GLY A 150 8.79 10.44 13.20
N LYS A 151 9.30 9.86 14.29
CA LYS A 151 10.24 8.75 14.26
C LYS A 151 9.56 7.41 14.58
N VAL A 152 10.01 6.36 13.91
CA VAL A 152 9.68 4.99 14.29
C VAL A 152 10.38 4.68 15.61
N VAL A 153 9.64 4.28 16.62
CA VAL A 153 10.15 3.96 17.96
C VAL A 153 10.31 2.45 18.19
N ALA A 154 9.59 1.65 17.41
CA ALA A 154 9.71 0.19 17.43
C ALA A 154 9.33 -0.38 16.05
N GLN A 155 9.95 -1.48 15.65
CA GLN A 155 9.65 -2.21 14.42
C GLN A 155 9.90 -3.70 14.65
N ALA A 156 8.98 -4.55 14.16
CA ALA A 156 9.12 -5.99 14.27
C ALA A 156 8.61 -6.71 13.02
N ASN A 157 9.16 -7.89 12.76
CA ASN A 157 8.79 -8.75 11.64
C ASN A 157 8.56 -10.18 12.11
N SER A 158 7.62 -10.87 11.50
CA SER A 158 7.46 -12.33 11.62
C SER A 158 7.14 -12.97 10.28
N LEU A 159 7.40 -14.27 10.18
CA LEU A 159 7.10 -15.06 9.00
C LEU A 159 5.99 -16.05 9.31
N THR A 160 5.04 -16.17 8.40
CA THR A 160 3.94 -17.14 8.47
C THR A 160 3.67 -17.75 7.09
N ARG A 161 2.74 -18.69 7.02
CA ARG A 161 2.33 -19.34 5.77
C ARG A 161 0.92 -18.91 5.37
N ASP A 162 0.69 -18.84 4.06
CA ASP A 162 -0.62 -18.64 3.45
C ASP A 162 -1.35 -19.99 3.33
N ASP A 163 -1.64 -20.60 4.47
CA ASP A 163 -2.37 -21.87 4.54
C ASP A 163 -3.80 -21.60 5.03
N GLY A 164 -4.72 -21.38 4.09
CA GLY A 164 -6.14 -21.13 4.37
C GLY A 164 -6.48 -19.71 4.83
N LEU A 165 -5.56 -18.76 4.69
CA LEU A 165 -5.83 -17.35 4.99
C LEU A 165 -6.75 -16.72 3.94
N ASP A 166 -7.74 -15.97 4.39
CA ASP A 166 -8.61 -15.22 3.49
C ASP A 166 -7.94 -13.90 3.06
N THR A 167 -7.28 -13.96 1.92
CA THR A 167 -6.61 -12.81 1.30
C THR A 167 -7.52 -12.01 0.36
N LYS A 168 -8.85 -12.26 0.37
CA LYS A 168 -9.78 -11.46 -0.43
C LYS A 168 -9.73 -10.00 -0.01
N PRO A 169 -9.68 -9.06 -0.97
CA PRO A 169 -9.80 -7.64 -0.66
C PRO A 169 -11.13 -7.31 0.02
N THR A 170 -11.16 -6.27 0.83
CA THR A 170 -12.43 -5.75 1.39
C THR A 170 -13.31 -5.17 0.27
N PRO A 171 -14.63 -4.98 0.49
CA PRO A 171 -15.58 -4.59 -0.57
C PRO A 171 -15.13 -3.37 -1.38
N PHE A 172 -14.62 -2.32 -0.73
CA PHE A 172 -14.09 -1.14 -1.42
C PHE A 172 -13.00 -1.50 -2.46
N TYR A 173 -12.03 -2.32 -2.08
CA TYR A 173 -10.95 -2.72 -2.99
C TYR A 173 -11.38 -3.76 -4.01
N GLN A 174 -12.39 -4.57 -3.71
CA GLN A 174 -13.01 -5.47 -4.71
C GLN A 174 -13.67 -4.66 -5.81
N ASP A 175 -14.47 -3.66 -5.43
CA ASP A 175 -15.24 -2.83 -6.34
C ASP A 175 -14.38 -1.79 -7.08
N SER A 176 -13.23 -1.41 -6.54
CA SER A 176 -12.34 -0.41 -7.16
C SER A 176 -12.02 -0.76 -8.61
N PRO A 177 -12.24 0.17 -9.57
CA PRO A 177 -11.90 -0.04 -10.98
C PRO A 177 -10.41 -0.03 -11.26
N VAL A 178 -9.62 0.52 -10.36
CA VAL A 178 -8.18 0.77 -10.55
C VAL A 178 -7.34 0.22 -9.42
N ILE A 179 -6.03 0.10 -9.68
CA ILE A 179 -5.03 -0.19 -8.66
C ILE A 179 -4.84 1.06 -7.81
N ILE A 180 -5.13 0.96 -6.52
CA ILE A 180 -4.98 2.07 -5.58
C ILE A 180 -3.62 1.96 -4.89
N ARG A 181 -2.58 2.42 -5.58
CA ARG A 181 -1.23 2.49 -5.03
C ARG A 181 -0.57 3.79 -5.47
N ASP A 182 -0.57 4.77 -4.59
CA ASP A 182 0.02 6.09 -4.79
C ASP A 182 1.21 6.31 -3.85
N ARG A 183 1.83 7.49 -3.92
CA ARG A 183 2.97 7.86 -3.08
C ARG A 183 2.66 7.78 -1.57
N THR A 184 1.41 8.00 -1.17
CA THR A 184 1.00 7.91 0.25
C THR A 184 1.00 6.46 0.72
N ILE A 185 0.44 5.55 -0.09
CA ILE A 185 0.48 4.11 0.18
C ILE A 185 1.91 3.57 0.17
N ASP A 186 2.73 4.02 -0.79
CA ASP A 186 4.16 3.64 -0.80
C ASP A 186 4.90 4.15 0.44
N GLY A 187 4.57 5.35 0.92
CA GLY A 187 5.09 5.91 2.17
C GLY A 187 4.66 5.11 3.41
N TYR A 188 3.40 4.69 3.44
CA TYR A 188 2.89 3.79 4.49
C TYR A 188 3.67 2.48 4.53
N VAL A 189 3.84 1.82 3.36
CA VAL A 189 4.57 0.55 3.25
C VAL A 189 6.03 0.70 3.71
N ARG A 190 6.71 1.79 3.28
CA ARG A 190 8.08 2.08 3.74
C ARG A 190 8.13 2.31 5.25
N THR A 191 7.16 3.03 5.81
CA THR A 191 7.10 3.29 7.26
C THR A 191 6.97 2.00 8.07
N ALA A 192 6.17 1.04 7.63
CA ALA A 192 6.02 -0.26 8.28
C ALA A 192 7.33 -1.09 8.34
N GLU A 193 8.29 -0.77 7.48
CA GLU A 193 9.60 -1.44 7.39
C GLU A 193 10.75 -0.57 7.91
N THR A 194 10.48 0.66 8.35
CA THR A 194 11.49 1.61 8.80
C THR A 194 12.08 1.18 10.15
N PRO A 195 13.42 1.09 10.28
CA PRO A 195 14.07 0.74 11.54
C PRO A 195 13.80 1.76 12.66
N PRO A 196 13.81 1.32 13.94
CA PRO A 196 13.70 2.21 15.09
C PRO A 196 14.76 3.33 15.09
N GLY A 197 14.36 4.52 15.50
CA GLY A 197 15.20 5.73 15.52
C GLY A 197 15.21 6.52 14.23
N GLN A 198 14.80 5.94 13.10
CA GLN A 198 14.69 6.61 11.81
C GLN A 198 13.35 7.33 11.66
N ALA A 199 13.30 8.34 10.78
CA ALA A 199 12.08 9.05 10.45
C ALA A 199 11.14 8.15 9.63
N ALA A 200 9.85 8.16 9.97
CA ALA A 200 8.79 7.61 9.12
C ALA A 200 8.70 8.41 7.81
N ASP A 201 8.11 7.80 6.78
CA ASP A 201 8.04 8.44 5.46
C ASP A 201 7.17 9.72 5.49
N PRO A 202 7.71 10.88 5.04
CA PRO A 202 6.99 12.15 5.10
C PRO A 202 5.72 12.15 4.24
N ALA A 203 5.70 11.46 3.09
CA ALA A 203 4.52 11.39 2.23
C ALA A 203 3.33 10.69 2.92
N TYR A 204 3.61 9.86 3.91
CA TYR A 204 2.62 9.24 4.78
C TYR A 204 2.24 10.15 5.96
N LEU A 205 3.25 10.61 6.74
CA LEU A 205 3.00 11.35 7.98
C LEU A 205 2.24 12.67 7.78
N GLU A 206 2.56 13.41 6.73
CA GLU A 206 1.90 14.68 6.41
C GLU A 206 0.39 14.52 6.15
N LYS A 207 -0.06 13.29 5.87
CA LYS A 207 -1.45 12.98 5.51
C LYS A 207 -2.18 12.14 6.54
N ILE A 208 -1.60 11.93 7.73
CA ILE A 208 -2.14 10.97 8.71
C ILE A 208 -3.57 11.33 9.18
N VAL A 209 -3.89 12.61 9.36
CA VAL A 209 -5.24 13.05 9.75
C VAL A 209 -6.23 12.78 8.64
N THR A 210 -5.85 13.06 7.40
CA THR A 210 -6.68 12.77 6.22
C THR A 210 -6.79 11.27 5.98
N ALA A 211 -5.74 10.49 6.27
CA ALA A 211 -5.80 9.02 6.20
C ALA A 211 -6.84 8.46 7.17
N ALA A 212 -6.96 9.00 8.38
CA ALA A 212 -7.99 8.59 9.33
C ALA A 212 -9.42 8.91 8.82
N LEU A 213 -9.61 10.07 8.19
CA LEU A 213 -10.89 10.43 7.59
C LEU A 213 -11.23 9.55 6.37
N ILE A 214 -10.23 9.19 5.57
CA ILE A 214 -10.41 8.24 4.45
C ILE A 214 -10.80 6.86 4.97
N GLU A 215 -10.22 6.40 6.09
CA GLU A 215 -10.58 5.12 6.69
C GLU A 215 -12.02 5.11 7.24
N GLU A 216 -12.47 6.21 7.84
CA GLU A 216 -13.88 6.36 8.23
C GLU A 216 -14.80 6.21 7.01
N ALA A 217 -14.45 6.85 5.88
CA ALA A 217 -15.21 6.76 4.64
C ALA A 217 -15.19 5.34 4.04
N LEU A 218 -14.03 4.68 4.09
CA LEU A 218 -13.83 3.32 3.60
C LEU A 218 -14.61 2.30 4.43
N SER A 219 -14.64 2.47 5.76
CA SER A 219 -15.46 1.66 6.65
C SER A 219 -16.95 1.83 6.32
N ALA A 220 -17.44 3.06 6.18
CA ALA A 220 -18.81 3.33 5.80
C ALA A 220 -19.19 2.67 4.46
N TYR A 221 -18.27 2.70 3.48
CA TYR A 221 -18.47 2.01 2.20
C TYR A 221 -18.56 0.49 2.36
N ASN A 222 -17.63 -0.11 3.13
CA ASN A 222 -17.62 -1.54 3.39
C ASN A 222 -18.88 -2.02 4.13
N ASP A 223 -19.46 -1.15 4.98
CA ASP A 223 -20.71 -1.36 5.69
C ASP A 223 -21.95 -1.02 4.82
N GLN A 224 -21.78 -0.77 3.51
CA GLN A 224 -22.81 -0.43 2.53
C GLN A 224 -23.54 0.90 2.81
N ASN A 225 -23.00 1.74 3.69
CA ASN A 225 -23.52 3.07 3.97
C ASN A 225 -22.94 4.09 2.97
N TYR A 226 -23.33 3.95 1.71
CA TYR A 226 -22.72 4.68 0.59
C TYR A 226 -22.95 6.19 0.63
N ALA A 227 -24.07 6.65 1.23
CA ALA A 227 -24.33 8.09 1.38
C ALA A 227 -23.37 8.75 2.37
N ASP A 228 -23.13 8.11 3.51
CA ASP A 228 -22.13 8.59 4.48
C ASP A 228 -20.72 8.44 3.95
N ALA A 229 -20.40 7.34 3.26
CA ALA A 229 -19.12 7.16 2.60
C ALA A 229 -18.83 8.32 1.64
N LEU A 230 -19.78 8.67 0.78
CA LEU A 230 -19.64 9.80 -0.15
C LEU A 230 -19.36 11.11 0.60
N ARG A 231 -20.16 11.44 1.60
CA ARG A 231 -19.99 12.65 2.40
C ARG A 231 -18.60 12.71 3.07
N LEU A 232 -18.10 11.58 3.59
CA LEU A 232 -16.80 11.49 4.23
C LEU A 232 -15.66 11.61 3.21
N TYR A 233 -15.77 10.99 2.03
CA TYR A 233 -14.80 11.16 0.95
C TYR A 233 -14.75 12.59 0.42
N GLU A 234 -15.89 13.28 0.28
CA GLU A 234 -15.93 14.69 -0.11
C GLU A 234 -15.25 15.58 0.94
N ARG A 235 -15.46 15.32 2.23
CA ARG A 235 -14.72 15.98 3.31
C ARG A 235 -13.22 15.69 3.24
N ALA A 236 -12.83 14.44 2.97
CA ALA A 236 -11.44 14.08 2.79
C ALA A 236 -10.81 14.83 1.61
N LEU A 237 -11.53 14.93 0.48
CA LEU A 237 -11.07 15.69 -0.69
C LEU A 237 -10.81 17.16 -0.38
N ALA A 238 -11.67 17.77 0.45
CA ALA A 238 -11.52 19.16 0.88
C ALA A 238 -10.43 19.38 1.95
N SER A 239 -9.87 18.30 2.52
CA SER A 239 -8.84 18.37 3.56
C SER A 239 -7.44 18.51 2.96
N PRO A 240 -6.46 19.08 3.68
CA PRO A 240 -5.07 19.11 3.25
C PRO A 240 -4.56 17.71 2.89
N GLY A 241 -4.01 17.55 1.67
CA GLY A 241 -3.55 16.26 1.18
C GLY A 241 -4.65 15.26 0.81
N GLY A 242 -5.90 15.71 0.68
CA GLY A 242 -7.05 14.87 0.31
C GLY A 242 -7.13 14.53 -1.17
N ASP A 243 -6.40 15.21 -2.04
CA ASP A 243 -6.31 14.87 -3.46
C ASP A 243 -5.49 13.58 -3.63
N GLN A 244 -6.15 12.44 -3.41
CA GLN A 244 -5.58 11.10 -3.45
C GLN A 244 -6.44 10.18 -4.30
N LEU A 245 -5.79 9.20 -4.93
CA LEU A 245 -6.48 8.22 -5.77
C LEU A 245 -7.56 7.44 -5.00
N ARG A 246 -7.33 7.13 -3.70
CA ARG A 246 -8.31 6.50 -2.83
C ARG A 246 -9.59 7.32 -2.68
N VAL A 247 -9.44 8.64 -2.53
CA VAL A 247 -10.56 9.56 -2.34
C VAL A 247 -11.39 9.67 -3.61
N HIS A 248 -10.74 9.89 -4.76
CA HIS A 248 -11.45 9.92 -6.04
C HIS A 248 -12.16 8.59 -6.35
N THR A 249 -11.50 7.47 -6.03
CA THR A 249 -12.11 6.14 -6.17
C THR A 249 -13.31 5.98 -5.25
N GLY A 250 -13.22 6.44 -4.00
CA GLY A 250 -14.32 6.38 -3.04
C GLY A 250 -15.53 7.21 -3.48
N ILE A 251 -15.32 8.43 -3.97
CA ILE A 251 -16.38 9.27 -4.54
C ILE A 251 -17.02 8.59 -5.75
N TYR A 252 -16.19 8.06 -6.66
CA TYR A 252 -16.67 7.31 -7.82
C TYR A 252 -17.56 6.14 -7.43
N LEU A 253 -17.05 5.26 -6.56
CA LEU A 253 -17.75 4.05 -6.14
C LEU A 253 -19.04 4.36 -5.39
N SER A 254 -19.02 5.33 -4.48
CA SER A 254 -20.20 5.74 -3.71
C SER A 254 -21.29 6.29 -4.62
N ASN A 255 -20.93 7.15 -5.59
CA ASN A 255 -21.88 7.66 -6.58
C ASN A 255 -22.46 6.52 -7.44
N LEU A 256 -21.63 5.58 -7.89
CA LEU A 256 -22.08 4.42 -8.67
C LEU A 256 -23.09 3.57 -7.88
N LYS A 257 -22.82 3.28 -6.60
CA LYS A 257 -23.71 2.52 -5.72
C LYS A 257 -25.03 3.27 -5.41
N LEU A 258 -24.99 4.60 -5.42
CA LEU A 258 -26.18 5.45 -5.25
C LEU A 258 -26.96 5.68 -6.57
N GLY A 259 -26.51 5.08 -7.69
CA GLY A 259 -27.15 5.25 -9.00
C GLY A 259 -26.91 6.61 -9.66
N ARG A 260 -25.96 7.41 -9.15
CA ARG A 260 -25.58 8.73 -9.67
C ARG A 260 -24.55 8.58 -10.78
N ASN A 261 -24.97 8.08 -11.94
CA ASN A 261 -24.06 7.67 -13.01
C ASN A 261 -23.28 8.84 -13.63
N GLY A 262 -23.87 10.04 -13.72
CA GLY A 262 -23.18 11.23 -14.26
C GLY A 262 -22.02 11.67 -13.36
N GLU A 263 -22.25 11.72 -12.05
CA GLU A 263 -21.24 12.06 -11.03
C GLU A 263 -20.18 10.96 -10.95
N ALA A 264 -20.58 9.69 -11.07
CA ALA A 264 -19.65 8.57 -11.13
C ALA A 264 -18.73 8.68 -12.35
N GLU A 265 -19.27 8.95 -13.55
CA GLU A 265 -18.47 9.15 -14.76
C GLU A 265 -17.48 10.33 -14.61
N SER A 266 -17.94 11.46 -14.07
CA SER A 266 -17.10 12.63 -13.82
C SER A 266 -15.96 12.31 -12.85
N SER A 267 -16.26 11.60 -11.76
CA SER A 267 -15.27 11.18 -10.75
C SER A 267 -14.27 10.18 -11.33
N PHE A 268 -14.71 9.27 -12.21
CA PHE A 268 -13.80 8.37 -12.92
C PHE A 268 -12.84 9.13 -13.83
N GLY A 269 -13.28 10.22 -14.47
CA GLY A 269 -12.39 11.12 -15.21
C GLY A 269 -11.25 11.70 -14.36
N LYS A 270 -11.52 12.02 -13.08
CA LYS A 270 -10.48 12.45 -12.12
C LYS A 270 -9.48 11.33 -11.80
N ILE A 271 -9.98 10.10 -11.61
CA ILE A 271 -9.12 8.93 -11.44
C ILE A 271 -8.18 8.76 -12.63
N VAL A 272 -8.69 8.87 -13.85
CA VAL A 272 -7.89 8.74 -15.07
C VAL A 272 -6.83 9.86 -15.14
N SER A 273 -7.22 11.11 -14.94
CA SER A 273 -6.28 12.24 -14.97
C SER A 273 -5.16 12.09 -13.95
N SER A 274 -5.49 11.70 -12.71
CA SER A 274 -4.50 11.43 -11.66
C SER A 274 -3.58 10.26 -12.00
N GLY A 275 -4.15 9.17 -12.54
CA GLY A 275 -3.40 7.99 -12.97
C GLY A 275 -2.44 8.29 -14.13
N LEU A 276 -2.84 9.11 -15.09
CA LEU A 276 -1.97 9.57 -16.18
C LEU A 276 -0.85 10.47 -15.64
N ALA A 277 -1.19 11.46 -14.81
CA ALA A 277 -0.20 12.39 -14.24
C ALA A 277 0.89 11.67 -13.42
N SER A 278 0.53 10.59 -12.72
CA SER A 278 1.46 9.77 -11.94
C SER A 278 2.11 8.63 -12.75
N ASN A 279 1.76 8.47 -14.03
CA ASN A 279 2.13 7.33 -14.87
C ASN A 279 1.79 5.96 -14.21
N ASN A 280 0.67 5.93 -13.50
CA ASN A 280 0.22 4.76 -12.74
C ASN A 280 -1.29 4.52 -12.91
N LEU A 281 -1.73 4.35 -14.16
CA LEU A 281 -3.12 4.02 -14.47
C LEU A 281 -3.22 2.53 -14.85
N GLY A 282 -3.73 1.72 -13.94
CA GLY A 282 -4.08 0.31 -14.19
C GLY A 282 -5.57 0.09 -13.93
N VAL A 283 -6.32 -0.33 -14.94
CA VAL A 283 -7.77 -0.51 -14.88
C VAL A 283 -8.14 -1.99 -14.96
N LYS A 284 -9.01 -2.43 -14.07
CA LYS A 284 -9.52 -3.81 -14.03
C LYS A 284 -10.66 -3.98 -15.04
N PHE A 285 -10.34 -4.46 -16.23
CA PHE A 285 -11.34 -4.91 -17.18
C PHE A 285 -11.50 -6.43 -17.08
N LEU A 286 -12.66 -6.89 -16.69
CA LEU A 286 -12.96 -8.32 -16.68
C LEU A 286 -13.47 -8.75 -18.05
N PHE A 287 -12.81 -9.75 -18.59
CA PHE A 287 -13.16 -10.39 -19.85
C PHE A 287 -13.68 -11.81 -19.59
N ARG A 288 -14.46 -12.32 -20.51
CA ARG A 288 -14.85 -13.73 -20.53
C ARG A 288 -13.60 -14.62 -20.63
N PRO A 289 -13.59 -15.82 -20.03
CA PRO A 289 -12.47 -16.74 -20.13
C PRO A 289 -12.09 -17.01 -21.60
N GLY A 290 -10.79 -16.92 -21.90
CA GLY A 290 -10.27 -17.17 -23.25
C GLY A 290 -10.71 -16.17 -24.33
N SER A 291 -11.33 -15.04 -23.99
CA SER A 291 -11.96 -14.11 -24.93
C SER A 291 -11.49 -12.66 -24.71
N THR A 292 -11.74 -11.83 -25.70
CA THR A 292 -11.62 -10.35 -25.67
C THR A 292 -12.95 -9.67 -25.37
N GLU A 293 -14.05 -10.42 -25.26
CA GLU A 293 -15.34 -9.87 -24.87
C GLU A 293 -15.37 -9.55 -23.37
N PHE A 294 -15.97 -8.44 -23.02
CA PHE A 294 -16.19 -8.10 -21.62
C PHE A 294 -17.13 -9.08 -20.93
N TRP A 295 -17.00 -9.18 -19.62
CA TRP A 295 -17.90 -9.97 -18.80
C TRP A 295 -19.34 -9.52 -18.99
N GLN A 296 -20.28 -10.46 -19.10
CA GLN A 296 -21.67 -10.14 -19.51
C GLN A 296 -22.57 -9.65 -18.37
N ASP A 297 -22.12 -9.73 -17.10
CA ASP A 297 -22.91 -9.19 -16.00
C ASP A 297 -22.90 -7.65 -16.01
N PRO A 298 -24.06 -6.99 -16.22
CA PRO A 298 -24.14 -5.53 -16.25
C PRO A 298 -23.69 -4.85 -14.95
N LYS A 299 -23.77 -5.56 -13.81
CA LYS A 299 -23.26 -5.04 -12.53
C LYS A 299 -21.73 -4.86 -12.54
N ILE A 300 -21.04 -5.63 -13.37
CA ILE A 300 -19.57 -5.60 -13.51
C ILE A 300 -19.18 -4.73 -14.69
N SER A 301 -19.69 -5.02 -15.88
CA SER A 301 -19.25 -4.38 -17.13
C SER A 301 -20.09 -3.16 -17.55
N GLY A 302 -21.20 -2.89 -16.87
CA GLY A 302 -22.05 -1.73 -17.17
C GLY A 302 -21.28 -0.40 -17.22
N PRO A 303 -20.35 -0.14 -16.28
CA PRO A 303 -19.54 1.08 -16.28
C PRO A 303 -18.48 1.16 -17.37
N TYR A 304 -18.13 0.07 -18.07
CA TYR A 304 -16.97 0.04 -18.97
C TYR A 304 -17.06 1.00 -20.15
N ALA A 305 -18.26 1.26 -20.65
CA ALA A 305 -18.46 2.23 -21.72
C ALA A 305 -18.01 3.63 -21.32
N PHE A 306 -18.40 4.12 -20.15
CA PHE A 306 -17.94 5.43 -19.70
C PHE A 306 -16.48 5.42 -19.21
N TRP A 307 -15.96 4.29 -18.70
CA TRP A 307 -14.54 4.18 -18.40
C TRP A 307 -13.69 4.40 -19.66
N LEU A 308 -13.99 3.70 -20.73
CA LEU A 308 -13.31 3.83 -22.02
C LEU A 308 -13.40 5.26 -22.54
N ARG A 309 -14.59 5.86 -22.49
CA ARG A 309 -14.82 7.25 -22.90
C ARG A 309 -13.96 8.23 -22.07
N GLN A 310 -13.89 8.06 -20.75
CA GLN A 310 -13.09 8.94 -19.90
C GLN A 310 -11.59 8.71 -20.11
N ILE A 311 -11.13 7.46 -20.25
CA ILE A 311 -9.72 7.17 -20.59
C ILE A 311 -9.35 7.85 -21.90
N ALA A 312 -10.18 7.71 -22.94
CA ALA A 312 -9.93 8.33 -24.23
C ALA A 312 -9.90 9.87 -24.13
N ARG A 313 -10.92 10.48 -23.53
CA ARG A 313 -11.01 11.94 -23.37
C ARG A 313 -9.85 12.54 -22.60
N GLN A 314 -9.51 11.98 -21.43
CA GLN A 314 -8.44 12.52 -20.60
C GLN A 314 -7.07 12.34 -21.27
N SER A 315 -6.85 11.20 -21.95
CA SER A 315 -5.60 10.94 -22.68
C SER A 315 -5.45 11.87 -23.90
N ALA A 316 -6.53 12.11 -24.64
CA ALA A 316 -6.55 13.04 -25.77
C ALA A 316 -6.31 14.49 -25.32
N ALA A 317 -7.02 14.94 -24.25
CA ALA A 317 -6.85 16.27 -23.68
C ALA A 317 -5.43 16.51 -23.17
N ALA A 318 -4.83 15.50 -22.52
CA ALA A 318 -3.45 15.56 -22.05
C ALA A 318 -2.40 15.41 -23.18
N LYS A 319 -2.84 15.12 -24.41
CA LYS A 319 -1.99 14.91 -25.59
C LYS A 319 -0.88 13.86 -25.36
N VAL A 320 -1.14 12.88 -24.51
CA VAL A 320 -0.14 11.86 -24.15
C VAL A 320 0.01 10.79 -25.23
N CYS A 321 1.20 10.21 -25.29
CA CYS A 321 1.46 8.95 -25.96
C CYS A 321 1.62 7.85 -24.92
N MET A 322 1.04 6.66 -25.15
CA MET A 322 1.02 5.61 -24.13
C MET A 322 1.05 4.20 -24.72
N ASN A 323 1.61 3.30 -23.93
CA ASN A 323 1.52 1.86 -24.15
C ASN A 323 0.33 1.31 -23.34
N ILE A 324 -0.55 0.61 -24.01
CA ILE A 324 -1.68 -0.12 -23.44
C ILE A 324 -1.21 -1.55 -23.23
N ILE A 325 -1.06 -1.95 -21.97
CA ILE A 325 -0.41 -3.21 -21.59
C ILE A 325 -1.44 -4.13 -20.94
N GLY A 326 -1.74 -5.26 -21.58
CA GLY A 326 -2.64 -6.27 -21.05
C GLY A 326 -1.92 -7.26 -20.14
N HIS A 327 -2.61 -7.67 -19.06
CA HIS A 327 -2.14 -8.67 -18.10
C HIS A 327 -3.21 -9.73 -17.88
N THR A 328 -2.78 -10.92 -17.44
CA THR A 328 -3.66 -12.05 -17.07
C THR A 328 -3.32 -12.58 -15.69
N SER A 329 -4.25 -13.30 -15.08
CA SER A 329 -3.98 -14.14 -13.91
C SER A 329 -3.08 -15.32 -14.28
N LYS A 330 -2.45 -15.93 -13.26
CA LYS A 330 -1.50 -17.04 -13.42
C LYS A 330 -2.23 -18.39 -13.58
N THR A 331 -3.16 -18.47 -14.54
CA THR A 331 -3.89 -19.69 -14.88
C THR A 331 -3.66 -20.07 -16.34
N GLY A 332 -3.45 -21.35 -16.62
CA GLY A 332 -3.15 -21.83 -17.98
C GLY A 332 -1.68 -21.66 -18.40
N SER A 333 -1.40 -21.91 -19.68
CA SER A 333 -0.04 -21.85 -20.23
C SER A 333 0.42 -20.40 -20.45
N GLU A 334 1.73 -20.16 -20.35
CA GLU A 334 2.33 -18.85 -20.61
C GLU A 334 2.03 -18.36 -22.03
N GLN A 335 2.20 -19.24 -23.04
CA GLN A 335 1.94 -18.91 -24.43
C GLN A 335 0.47 -18.46 -24.66
N THR A 336 -0.49 -19.12 -24.03
CA THR A 336 -1.90 -18.73 -24.11
C THR A 336 -2.13 -17.37 -23.49
N ASN A 337 -1.54 -17.12 -22.32
CA ASN A 337 -1.68 -15.85 -21.59
C ASN A 337 -1.00 -14.69 -22.31
N ASP A 338 0.16 -14.92 -22.96
CA ASP A 338 0.83 -13.91 -23.77
C ASP A 338 -0.06 -13.46 -24.93
N ARG A 339 -0.60 -14.41 -25.67
CA ARG A 339 -1.51 -14.11 -26.77
C ARG A 339 -2.79 -13.42 -26.31
N LEU A 340 -3.41 -13.91 -25.24
CA LEU A 340 -4.66 -13.36 -24.72
C LEU A 340 -4.47 -11.93 -24.18
N SER A 341 -3.40 -11.67 -23.45
CA SER A 341 -3.09 -10.33 -22.94
C SER A 341 -2.84 -9.33 -24.07
N GLN A 342 -2.12 -9.75 -25.12
CA GLN A 342 -1.91 -8.94 -26.33
C GLN A 342 -3.24 -8.62 -27.03
N GLN A 343 -4.11 -9.61 -27.22
CA GLN A 343 -5.41 -9.43 -27.87
C GLN A 343 -6.32 -8.49 -27.08
N ARG A 344 -6.34 -8.59 -25.75
CA ARG A 344 -7.10 -7.70 -24.85
C ARG A 344 -6.59 -6.28 -24.91
N ALA A 345 -5.28 -6.08 -24.88
CA ALA A 345 -4.69 -4.75 -25.05
C ALA A 345 -5.06 -4.12 -26.39
N GLN A 346 -5.00 -4.90 -27.47
CA GLN A 346 -5.39 -4.45 -28.80
C GLN A 346 -6.88 -4.10 -28.89
N PHE A 347 -7.74 -4.88 -28.26
CA PHE A 347 -9.18 -4.60 -28.18
C PHE A 347 -9.45 -3.27 -27.43
N ILE A 348 -8.81 -3.05 -26.29
CA ILE A 348 -8.94 -1.78 -25.55
C ILE A 348 -8.44 -0.62 -26.40
N LYS A 349 -7.28 -0.76 -27.09
CA LYS A 349 -6.76 0.27 -28.01
C LYS A 349 -7.80 0.66 -29.05
N GLN A 350 -8.40 -0.30 -29.75
CA GLN A 350 -9.44 -0.06 -30.74
C GLN A 350 -10.66 0.66 -30.17
N ARG A 351 -11.06 0.32 -28.95
CA ARG A 351 -12.18 1.00 -28.27
C ARG A 351 -11.84 2.45 -27.94
N LEU A 352 -10.60 2.75 -27.52
CA LEU A 352 -10.18 4.13 -27.25
C LEU A 352 -10.08 4.96 -28.54
N GLU A 353 -9.60 4.37 -29.63
CA GLU A 353 -9.54 5.01 -30.95
C GLU A 353 -10.93 5.32 -31.51
N ALA A 354 -11.92 4.48 -31.21
CA ALA A 354 -13.30 4.75 -31.60
C ALA A 354 -13.91 5.93 -30.84
N GLU A 355 -13.49 6.16 -29.57
CA GLU A 355 -13.90 7.30 -28.76
C GLU A 355 -13.12 8.59 -29.07
N ALA A 356 -11.82 8.47 -29.44
CA ALA A 356 -10.92 9.58 -29.75
C ALA A 356 -9.91 9.14 -30.83
N PRO A 357 -10.23 9.35 -32.14
CA PRO A 357 -9.39 8.88 -33.26
C PRO A 357 -7.95 9.39 -33.24
N GLU A 358 -7.70 10.56 -32.66
CA GLU A 358 -6.36 11.14 -32.48
C GLU A 358 -5.43 10.31 -31.61
N LEU A 359 -5.95 9.34 -30.86
CA LEU A 359 -5.14 8.41 -30.08
C LEU A 359 -4.51 7.31 -30.94
N GLY A 360 -4.98 7.06 -32.15
CA GLY A 360 -4.47 6.02 -33.05
C GLY A 360 -2.94 6.04 -33.19
N PRO A 361 -2.33 7.14 -33.66
CA PRO A 361 -0.88 7.25 -33.78
C PRO A 361 -0.15 7.37 -32.42
N ARG A 362 -0.86 7.70 -31.32
CA ARG A 362 -0.27 7.93 -30.00
C ARG A 362 -0.31 6.72 -29.07
N THR A 363 -0.94 5.62 -29.49
CA THR A 363 -1.09 4.44 -28.65
C THR A 363 -0.50 3.20 -29.28
N ARG A 364 0.12 2.37 -28.43
CA ARG A 364 0.60 1.04 -28.80
C ARG A 364 0.02 0.00 -27.85
N ALA A 365 -0.25 -1.21 -28.33
CA ALA A 365 -0.76 -2.29 -27.52
C ALA A 365 0.28 -3.40 -27.37
N SER A 366 0.44 -3.94 -26.17
CA SER A 366 1.30 -5.08 -25.88
C SER A 366 0.72 -5.98 -24.79
N GLY A 367 1.13 -7.26 -24.77
CA GLY A 367 0.74 -8.22 -23.73
C GLY A 367 1.93 -8.62 -22.88
N GLN A 368 1.70 -8.79 -21.58
CA GLN A 368 2.69 -9.25 -20.61
C GLN A 368 2.31 -10.61 -19.99
N GLY A 369 1.19 -11.22 -20.42
CA GLY A 369 0.71 -12.45 -19.80
C GLY A 369 0.59 -12.26 -18.28
N PHE A 370 1.07 -13.24 -17.51
CA PHE A 370 1.10 -13.20 -16.05
C PHE A 370 2.49 -12.86 -15.46
N ARG A 371 3.46 -12.44 -16.28
CA ARG A 371 4.84 -12.17 -15.80
C ARG A 371 4.93 -11.07 -14.78
N GLN A 372 3.97 -10.15 -14.77
CA GLN A 372 3.89 -9.04 -13.84
C GLN A 372 2.65 -9.16 -12.93
N ALA A 373 2.36 -10.38 -12.45
CA ALA A 373 1.27 -10.61 -11.52
C ALA A 373 1.50 -9.80 -10.22
N LEU A 374 0.49 -9.09 -9.76
CA LEU A 374 0.50 -8.34 -8.51
C LEU A 374 0.14 -9.23 -7.32
N VAL A 375 -0.79 -10.14 -7.50
CA VAL A 375 -1.26 -11.08 -6.48
C VAL A 375 -0.68 -12.46 -6.74
N GLY A 376 -0.93 -13.03 -7.91
CA GLY A 376 -0.29 -14.26 -8.38
C GLY A 376 -0.68 -15.53 -7.63
N THR A 377 -1.91 -15.59 -7.03
CA THR A 377 -2.37 -16.81 -6.36
C THR A 377 -2.69 -17.92 -7.35
N GLY A 378 -3.07 -17.57 -8.59
CA GLY A 378 -3.52 -18.52 -9.60
C GLY A 378 -4.89 -19.12 -9.32
N SER A 379 -5.70 -18.48 -8.45
CA SER A 379 -7.06 -18.93 -8.13
C SER A 379 -8.12 -18.46 -9.12
N ASP A 380 -7.80 -17.43 -9.90
CA ASP A 380 -8.67 -16.80 -10.92
C ASP A 380 -10.02 -16.26 -10.37
N ASP A 381 -10.08 -16.02 -9.07
CA ASP A 381 -11.23 -15.43 -8.37
C ASP A 381 -11.01 -13.93 -8.04
N ALA A 382 -11.74 -13.39 -7.07
CA ALA A 382 -11.63 -12.00 -6.64
C ALA A 382 -10.22 -11.64 -6.10
N ARG A 383 -9.45 -12.61 -5.59
CA ARG A 383 -8.08 -12.39 -5.09
C ARG A 383 -7.16 -11.98 -6.23
N ASP A 384 -7.27 -12.63 -7.40
CA ASP A 384 -6.43 -12.35 -8.57
C ASP A 384 -7.03 -11.26 -9.50
N ALA A 385 -8.07 -10.54 -9.06
CA ALA A 385 -8.73 -9.55 -9.93
C ALA A 385 -7.76 -8.44 -10.41
N LEU A 386 -6.77 -8.06 -9.60
CA LEU A 386 -5.75 -7.08 -10.00
C LEU A 386 -4.77 -7.61 -11.06
N ASP A 387 -4.63 -8.93 -11.19
CA ASP A 387 -3.77 -9.51 -12.22
C ASP A 387 -4.43 -9.43 -13.61
N ARG A 388 -5.77 -9.38 -13.64
CA ARG A 388 -6.56 -9.21 -14.87
C ARG A 388 -6.84 -7.72 -15.11
N ARG A 389 -5.83 -7.02 -15.58
CA ARG A 389 -5.87 -5.56 -15.76
C ARG A 389 -5.30 -5.12 -17.09
N VAL A 390 -5.60 -3.89 -17.44
CA VAL A 390 -4.93 -3.17 -18.53
C VAL A 390 -4.25 -1.93 -17.93
N GLU A 391 -2.96 -1.81 -18.15
CA GLU A 391 -2.16 -0.64 -17.73
C GLU A 391 -1.97 0.32 -18.90
N PHE A 392 -1.96 1.62 -18.57
CA PHE A 392 -1.74 2.71 -19.50
C PHE A 392 -0.46 3.44 -19.07
N LYS A 393 0.65 3.10 -19.70
CA LYS A 393 1.98 3.65 -19.38
C LYS A 393 2.37 4.72 -20.39
N LEU A 394 2.71 5.90 -19.89
CA LEU A 394 3.17 6.99 -20.74
C LEU A 394 4.45 6.59 -21.47
N SER A 395 4.55 7.04 -22.71
CA SER A 395 5.70 6.81 -23.58
C SER A 395 6.02 8.07 -24.37
N ASN A 396 7.23 8.12 -24.93
CA ASN A 396 7.56 9.17 -25.89
C ASN A 396 6.66 9.08 -27.10
N CYS A 397 6.17 10.24 -27.57
CA CYS A 397 5.43 10.29 -28.81
C CYS A 397 6.36 9.97 -29.99
N PRO A 398 5.88 9.23 -31.00
CA PRO A 398 6.61 9.07 -32.24
C PRO A 398 6.85 10.46 -32.87
N PRO A 399 8.00 10.65 -33.54
CA PRO A 399 8.31 11.89 -34.21
C PRO A 399 7.32 12.23 -35.32
#